data_1d02d3921b2bc6f3a4ca6aa67347f98d
#
_entry.id   1d02d3921b2bc6f3a4ca6aa67347f98d
#
_cell.length_a   1.000
_cell.length_b   1.000
_cell.length_c   1.000
_cell.angle_alpha   90.00
_cell.angle_beta   90.00
_cell.angle_gamma   90.00
#
_symmetry.space_group_name_H-M   'P 1'
#
loop_
_entity.id
_entity.type
_entity.pdbx_description
1 polymer ?
#
loop_
_entity_poly.entity_id
_entity_poly.type
_entity_poly.pdbx_seq_one_letter_code
_entity_poly.pdbx_strand_id
1 'polypeptide(L)'
;MLKILPNLRIWAILSLLCLCLLWSLPAQANTKIDPQLEQQVLQIIRQNPKAIIESVQAYQEEQQQKVQQTRQDFLQNLRTNPKAIIGESPTTGSTQLKTVLIEFSDFECPYCAEAQKTLKDLLAKYPNQFTLVYKHFPLVQIHDQALPAAKAAWSAYQQGKFWPYHDALFTNQKQLGESLYLDIAKNLKLDLTKFQRDSNLADKAIQQDLQMAYKLGLSGTPSFIISSKNVSGPVQLSEIESILEREK
;
A
#
# COMPACT_ATOMS: atom_id res chain seq x y z
N MET A 1 60.48 57.33 -23.86
CA MET A 1 60.12 56.29 -22.90
C MET A 1 58.62 56.36 -22.64
N LEU A 2 57.89 55.50 -23.30
CA LEU A 2 56.41 55.48 -23.17
C LEU A 2 56.04 54.53 -22.03
N LYS A 3 55.57 55.05 -20.88
CA LYS A 3 54.99 54.25 -19.79
C LYS A 3 53.59 53.83 -20.23
N ILE A 4 53.45 52.61 -20.74
CA ILE A 4 52.18 52.02 -21.03
C ILE A 4 51.49 51.66 -19.70
N LEU A 5 50.36 52.30 -19.44
CA LEU A 5 49.53 52.21 -18.24
C LEU A 5 49.13 50.77 -17.90
N PRO A 6 49.31 50.29 -16.66
CA PRO A 6 48.92 48.92 -16.23
C PRO A 6 47.41 48.67 -16.34
N ASN A 7 46.58 49.71 -16.47
CA ASN A 7 45.14 49.59 -16.50
C ASN A 7 44.58 49.03 -17.83
N LEU A 8 45.29 49.15 -18.94
CA LEU A 8 44.80 48.67 -20.26
C LEU A 8 44.72 47.14 -20.32
N ARG A 9 45.63 46.45 -19.65
CA ARG A 9 45.58 44.96 -19.56
C ARG A 9 44.44 44.44 -18.68
N ILE A 10 44.13 45.15 -17.60
CA ILE A 10 43.00 44.81 -16.72
C ILE A 10 41.68 45.00 -17.42
N TRP A 11 41.55 46.10 -18.18
CA TRP A 11 40.32 46.32 -18.97
C TRP A 11 40.13 45.34 -20.12
N ALA A 12 41.19 44.87 -20.75
CA ALA A 12 41.16 43.84 -21.78
C ALA A 12 40.77 42.47 -21.19
N ILE A 13 41.27 42.12 -20.02
CA ILE A 13 40.92 40.85 -19.31
C ILE A 13 39.43 40.89 -18.82
N LEU A 14 39.00 42.02 -18.29
CA LEU A 14 37.60 42.20 -17.85
C LEU A 14 36.60 42.15 -19.05
N SER A 15 36.96 42.73 -20.18
CA SER A 15 36.12 42.65 -21.40
C SER A 15 36.08 41.24 -21.99
N LEU A 16 37.18 40.48 -21.94
CA LEU A 16 37.20 39.09 -22.37
C LEU A 16 36.38 38.17 -21.45
N LEU A 17 36.45 38.40 -20.12
CA LEU A 17 35.63 37.70 -19.14
C LEU A 17 34.13 38.01 -19.32
N CYS A 18 33.75 39.26 -19.59
CA CYS A 18 32.36 39.60 -19.90
C CYS A 18 31.85 38.94 -21.18
N LEU A 19 32.69 38.86 -22.23
CA LEU A 19 32.33 38.16 -23.48
C LEU A 19 32.13 36.63 -23.23
N CYS A 20 32.96 36.01 -22.41
CA CYS A 20 32.79 34.60 -22.07
C CYS A 20 31.53 34.34 -21.26
N LEU A 21 31.12 35.25 -20.37
CA LEU A 21 29.90 35.15 -19.57
C LEU A 21 28.64 35.33 -20.41
N LEU A 22 28.70 36.10 -21.50
CA LEU A 22 27.57 36.27 -22.43
C LEU A 22 27.34 35.04 -23.34
N TRP A 23 28.35 34.20 -23.51
CA TRP A 23 28.21 32.94 -24.28
C TRP A 23 27.77 31.73 -23.43
N SER A 24 27.71 31.89 -22.11
CA SER A 24 27.24 30.84 -21.19
C SER A 24 25.75 31.00 -20.84
N LEU A 25 24.95 31.71 -21.65
CA LEU A 25 23.50 31.63 -21.45
C LEU A 25 23.04 30.21 -21.70
N PRO A 26 22.37 29.56 -20.73
CA PRO A 26 21.83 28.26 -20.96
C PRO A 26 20.88 28.32 -22.17
N ALA A 27 21.13 27.49 -23.17
CA ALA A 27 20.19 27.32 -24.26
C ALA A 27 18.88 26.86 -23.63
N GLN A 28 17.90 27.75 -23.49
CA GLN A 28 16.54 27.33 -23.13
C GLN A 28 16.07 26.43 -24.26
N ALA A 29 16.10 25.12 -24.01
CA ALA A 29 15.47 24.16 -24.89
C ALA A 29 13.99 24.57 -25.01
N ASN A 30 13.63 25.07 -26.18
CA ASN A 30 12.24 25.42 -26.48
C ASN A 30 11.46 24.09 -26.49
N THR A 31 10.79 23.78 -25.39
CA THR A 31 10.03 22.51 -25.19
C THR A 31 8.71 22.51 -26.00
N LYS A 32 8.49 23.50 -26.86
CA LYS A 32 7.36 23.49 -27.79
C LYS A 32 7.64 22.49 -28.88
N ILE A 33 6.90 21.39 -28.87
CA ILE A 33 6.89 20.42 -29.97
C ILE A 33 6.46 21.18 -31.24
N ASP A 34 7.18 20.94 -32.33
CA ASP A 34 6.80 21.48 -33.64
C ASP A 34 5.39 21.01 -34.00
N PRO A 35 4.42 21.88 -34.24
CA PRO A 35 3.05 21.50 -34.59
C PRO A 35 2.98 20.57 -35.80
N GLN A 36 3.92 20.67 -36.73
CA GLN A 36 3.99 19.82 -37.92
C GLN A 36 4.44 18.41 -37.54
N LEU A 37 5.40 18.27 -36.63
CA LEU A 37 5.83 16.98 -36.08
C LEU A 37 4.72 16.34 -35.26
N GLU A 38 4.02 17.13 -34.45
CA GLU A 38 2.86 16.62 -33.67
C GLU A 38 1.78 16.04 -34.57
N GLN A 39 1.41 16.76 -35.64
CA GLN A 39 0.42 16.27 -36.61
C GLN A 39 0.89 14.98 -37.30
N GLN A 40 2.15 14.88 -37.71
CA GLN A 40 2.71 13.69 -38.33
C GLN A 40 2.65 12.48 -37.37
N VAL A 41 3.04 12.67 -36.11
CA VAL A 41 2.97 11.62 -35.09
C VAL A 41 1.51 11.15 -34.87
N LEU A 42 0.57 12.09 -34.73
CA LEU A 42 -0.84 11.75 -34.58
C LEU A 42 -1.40 11.03 -35.82
N GLN A 43 -0.97 11.36 -37.02
CA GLN A 43 -1.36 10.69 -38.25
C GLN A 43 -0.82 9.22 -38.24
N ILE A 44 0.45 9.02 -37.91
CA ILE A 44 1.05 7.68 -37.82
C ILE A 44 0.29 6.82 -36.79
N ILE A 45 -0.01 7.36 -35.63
CA ILE A 45 -0.79 6.67 -34.58
C ILE A 45 -2.17 6.24 -35.12
N ARG A 46 -2.89 7.16 -35.77
CA ARG A 46 -4.23 6.88 -36.32
C ARG A 46 -4.22 5.88 -37.48
N GLN A 47 -3.15 5.83 -38.25
CA GLN A 47 -3.00 4.89 -39.37
C GLN A 47 -2.55 3.50 -38.93
N ASN A 48 -2.01 3.35 -37.72
CA ASN A 48 -1.46 2.09 -37.19
C ASN A 48 -2.13 1.65 -35.87
N PRO A 49 -3.48 1.54 -35.79
CA PRO A 49 -4.16 1.20 -34.53
C PRO A 49 -3.75 -0.16 -33.97
N LYS A 50 -3.41 -1.12 -34.84
CA LYS A 50 -2.94 -2.45 -34.42
C LYS A 50 -1.65 -2.38 -33.61
N ALA A 51 -0.67 -1.56 -34.04
CA ALA A 51 0.59 -1.40 -33.33
C ALA A 51 0.40 -0.83 -31.91
N ILE A 52 -0.59 0.06 -31.74
CA ILE A 52 -0.95 0.60 -30.42
C ILE A 52 -1.57 -0.48 -29.54
N ILE A 53 -2.52 -1.26 -30.09
CA ILE A 53 -3.17 -2.36 -29.37
C ILE A 53 -2.12 -3.42 -28.95
N GLU A 54 -1.25 -3.83 -29.87
CA GLU A 54 -0.16 -4.78 -29.58
C GLU A 54 0.78 -4.27 -28.49
N SER A 55 1.15 -2.98 -28.53
CA SER A 55 1.98 -2.35 -27.50
C SER A 55 1.32 -2.34 -26.12
N VAL A 56 0.01 -2.04 -26.06
CA VAL A 56 -0.79 -2.06 -24.83
C VAL A 56 -0.92 -3.48 -24.31
N GLN A 57 -1.18 -4.47 -25.17
CA GLN A 57 -1.27 -5.88 -24.77
C GLN A 57 0.05 -6.40 -24.22
N ALA A 58 1.16 -6.12 -24.91
CA ALA A 58 2.50 -6.51 -24.43
C ALA A 58 2.81 -5.89 -23.05
N TYR A 59 2.46 -4.63 -22.84
CA TYR A 59 2.61 -3.97 -21.54
C TYR A 59 1.73 -4.61 -20.46
N GLN A 60 0.47 -4.93 -20.79
CA GLN A 60 -0.44 -5.60 -19.84
C GLN A 60 0.06 -7.00 -19.45
N GLU A 61 0.55 -7.77 -20.42
CA GLU A 61 1.15 -9.09 -20.17
C GLU A 61 2.37 -8.99 -19.28
N GLU A 62 3.25 -8.02 -19.52
CA GLU A 62 4.41 -7.76 -18.66
C GLU A 62 3.98 -7.41 -17.22
N GLN A 63 2.97 -6.55 -17.05
CA GLN A 63 2.46 -6.21 -15.71
C GLN A 63 1.85 -7.43 -15.01
N GLN A 64 1.07 -8.25 -15.73
CA GLN A 64 0.51 -9.48 -15.18
C GLN A 64 1.60 -10.46 -14.74
N GLN A 65 2.65 -10.65 -15.54
CA GLN A 65 3.78 -11.49 -15.19
C GLN A 65 4.50 -10.98 -13.92
N LYS A 66 4.72 -9.67 -13.80
CA LYS A 66 5.30 -9.07 -12.59
C LYS A 66 4.45 -9.32 -11.34
N VAL A 67 3.14 -9.18 -11.45
CA VAL A 67 2.21 -9.47 -10.33
C VAL A 67 2.25 -10.96 -9.97
N GLN A 68 2.25 -11.86 -10.95
CA GLN A 68 2.35 -13.30 -10.71
C GLN A 68 3.67 -13.68 -10.01
N GLN A 69 4.80 -13.15 -10.48
CA GLN A 69 6.08 -13.38 -9.84
C GLN A 69 6.08 -12.86 -8.40
N THR A 70 5.59 -11.64 -8.18
CA THR A 70 5.48 -11.07 -6.83
C THR A 70 4.62 -11.93 -5.90
N ARG A 71 3.50 -12.47 -6.41
CA ARG A 71 2.65 -13.40 -5.65
C ARG A 71 3.37 -14.70 -5.30
N GLN A 72 4.10 -15.28 -6.24
CA GLN A 72 4.89 -16.51 -6.00
C GLN A 72 5.95 -16.27 -4.93
N ASP A 73 6.72 -15.19 -5.04
CA ASP A 73 7.75 -14.82 -4.07
C ASP A 73 7.14 -14.55 -2.67
N PHE A 74 6.00 -13.87 -2.63
CA PHE A 74 5.25 -13.63 -1.39
C PHE A 74 4.81 -14.94 -0.74
N LEU A 75 4.21 -15.86 -1.51
CA LEU A 75 3.73 -17.14 -1.01
C LEU A 75 4.88 -18.05 -0.54
N GLN A 76 5.99 -18.03 -1.26
CA GLN A 76 7.20 -18.74 -0.85
C GLN A 76 7.72 -18.18 0.48
N ASN A 77 7.83 -16.86 0.61
CA ASN A 77 8.25 -16.20 1.85
C ASN A 77 7.25 -16.45 2.99
N LEU A 78 5.95 -16.44 2.72
CA LEU A 78 4.93 -16.74 3.74
C LEU A 78 5.05 -18.17 4.27
N ARG A 79 5.49 -19.12 3.46
CA ARG A 79 5.76 -20.51 3.88
C ARG A 79 7.08 -20.66 4.64
N THR A 80 8.15 -20.03 4.17
CA THR A 80 9.51 -20.25 4.68
C THR A 80 9.87 -19.33 5.84
N ASN A 81 9.35 -18.10 5.83
CA ASN A 81 9.59 -17.08 6.84
C ASN A 81 8.33 -16.24 7.11
N PRO A 82 7.25 -16.83 7.65
CA PRO A 82 5.98 -16.12 7.88
C PRO A 82 6.15 -14.88 8.75
N LYS A 83 7.08 -14.88 9.69
CA LYS A 83 7.35 -13.71 10.55
C LYS A 83 7.74 -12.47 9.76
N ALA A 84 8.51 -12.61 8.69
CA ALA A 84 8.92 -11.48 7.85
C ALA A 84 7.74 -10.86 7.09
N ILE A 85 6.76 -11.67 6.68
CA ILE A 85 5.53 -11.20 6.01
C ILE A 85 4.56 -10.58 7.00
N ILE A 86 4.39 -11.21 8.16
CA ILE A 86 3.52 -10.71 9.25
C ILE A 86 4.04 -9.36 9.75
N GLY A 87 5.35 -9.27 10.00
CA GLY A 87 5.96 -8.07 10.56
C GLY A 87 5.33 -7.71 11.91
N GLU A 88 4.97 -6.45 12.06
CA GLU A 88 4.29 -5.91 13.24
C GLU A 88 2.76 -5.90 13.12
N SER A 89 2.18 -6.70 12.21
CA SER A 89 0.73 -6.73 12.04
C SER A 89 0.03 -7.45 13.18
N PRO A 90 -1.19 -7.03 13.54
CA PRO A 90 -1.99 -7.71 14.55
C PRO A 90 -2.27 -9.16 14.17
N THR A 91 -2.08 -10.05 15.13
CA THR A 91 -2.33 -11.50 14.97
C THR A 91 -3.21 -12.04 16.07
N THR A 92 -3.98 -13.09 15.77
CA THR A 92 -4.74 -13.86 16.75
C THR A 92 -4.80 -15.34 16.34
N GLY A 93 -5.27 -16.21 17.24
CA GLY A 93 -5.34 -17.66 17.03
C GLY A 93 -4.02 -18.34 17.37
N SER A 94 -3.53 -19.21 16.50
CA SER A 94 -2.32 -20.01 16.73
C SER A 94 -1.05 -19.15 16.74
N THR A 95 -0.13 -19.44 17.65
CA THR A 95 1.22 -18.84 17.65
C THR A 95 2.25 -19.67 16.88
N GLN A 96 1.85 -20.84 16.35
CA GLN A 96 2.78 -21.77 15.70
C GLN A 96 3.11 -21.42 14.24
N LEU A 97 2.31 -20.52 13.62
CA LEU A 97 2.49 -20.05 12.24
C LEU A 97 2.55 -21.16 11.17
N LYS A 98 1.98 -22.34 11.45
CA LYS A 98 1.92 -23.47 10.50
C LYS A 98 0.91 -23.21 9.39
N THR A 99 -0.25 -22.69 9.77
CA THR A 99 -1.29 -22.22 8.86
C THR A 99 -1.50 -20.74 9.14
N VAL A 100 -1.24 -19.89 8.17
CA VAL A 100 -1.37 -18.45 8.29
C VAL A 100 -2.44 -17.98 7.29
N LEU A 101 -3.44 -17.30 7.82
CA LEU A 101 -4.49 -16.63 7.05
C LEU A 101 -4.27 -15.12 7.18
N ILE A 102 -4.01 -14.45 6.06
CA ILE A 102 -3.88 -12.99 6.01
C ILE A 102 -5.18 -12.43 5.45
N GLU A 103 -5.77 -11.50 6.18
CA GLU A 103 -6.89 -10.69 5.75
C GLU A 103 -6.41 -9.27 5.43
N PHE A 104 -6.66 -8.79 4.22
CA PHE A 104 -6.58 -7.38 3.87
C PHE A 104 -7.98 -6.78 3.97
N SER A 105 -8.15 -5.81 4.86
CA SER A 105 -9.47 -5.40 5.35
C SER A 105 -9.59 -3.89 5.52
N ASP A 106 -10.84 -3.43 5.46
CA ASP A 106 -11.26 -2.04 5.62
C ASP A 106 -12.42 -1.96 6.61
N PHE A 107 -12.29 -1.15 7.65
CA PHE A 107 -13.30 -1.01 8.70
C PHE A 107 -14.62 -0.42 8.22
N GLU A 108 -14.64 0.30 7.11
CA GLU A 108 -15.87 0.85 6.55
C GLU A 108 -16.53 -0.06 5.50
N CYS A 109 -15.80 -1.08 5.02
CA CYS A 109 -16.33 -2.03 4.03
C CYS A 109 -17.39 -2.96 4.66
N PRO A 110 -18.64 -3.00 4.13
CA PRO A 110 -19.69 -3.85 4.68
C PRO A 110 -19.39 -5.35 4.56
N TYR A 111 -18.71 -5.76 3.48
CA TYR A 111 -18.28 -7.14 3.29
C TYR A 111 -17.21 -7.57 4.29
N CYS A 112 -16.36 -6.65 4.75
CA CYS A 112 -15.40 -6.91 5.83
C CYS A 112 -16.12 -7.13 7.16
N ALA A 113 -17.18 -6.40 7.45
CA ALA A 113 -17.98 -6.61 8.65
C ALA A 113 -18.69 -7.98 8.65
N GLU A 114 -19.12 -8.45 7.48
CA GLU A 114 -19.67 -9.82 7.32
C GLU A 114 -18.59 -10.88 7.49
N ALA A 115 -17.43 -10.67 6.84
CA ALA A 115 -16.29 -11.58 6.93
C ALA A 115 -15.79 -11.73 8.37
N GLN A 116 -15.73 -10.63 9.13
CA GLN A 116 -15.34 -10.65 10.54
C GLN A 116 -16.16 -11.61 11.38
N LYS A 117 -17.49 -11.71 11.15
CA LYS A 117 -18.35 -12.65 11.87
C LYS A 117 -17.94 -14.10 11.58
N THR A 118 -17.76 -14.43 10.31
CA THR A 118 -17.33 -15.76 9.88
C THR A 118 -15.93 -16.10 10.42
N LEU A 119 -14.98 -15.17 10.38
CA LEU A 119 -13.63 -15.39 10.91
C LEU A 119 -13.65 -15.61 12.43
N LYS A 120 -14.51 -14.93 13.14
CA LYS A 120 -14.70 -15.11 14.59
C LYS A 120 -15.24 -16.50 14.92
N ASP A 121 -16.22 -16.99 14.15
CA ASP A 121 -16.77 -18.34 14.29
C ASP A 121 -15.69 -19.39 13.95
N LEU A 122 -14.89 -19.17 12.90
CA LEU A 122 -13.78 -20.05 12.55
C LEU A 122 -12.70 -20.12 13.66
N LEU A 123 -12.34 -18.97 14.24
CA LEU A 123 -11.39 -18.93 15.36
C LEU A 123 -11.92 -19.67 16.59
N ALA A 124 -13.22 -19.61 16.86
CA ALA A 124 -13.85 -20.35 17.95
C ALA A 124 -13.95 -21.86 17.64
N LYS A 125 -14.27 -22.23 16.40
CA LYS A 125 -14.42 -23.64 15.96
C LYS A 125 -13.06 -24.36 15.81
N TYR A 126 -12.03 -23.63 15.42
CA TYR A 126 -10.68 -24.15 15.14
C TYR A 126 -9.61 -23.49 16.03
N PRO A 127 -9.72 -23.57 17.36
CA PRO A 127 -8.80 -22.88 18.27
C PRO A 127 -7.38 -23.41 18.06
N ASN A 128 -6.43 -22.48 17.94
CA ASN A 128 -4.99 -22.76 17.75
C ASN A 128 -4.62 -23.53 16.45
N GLN A 129 -5.51 -23.65 15.47
CA GLN A 129 -5.19 -24.34 14.21
C GLN A 129 -4.59 -23.40 13.17
N PHE A 130 -4.96 -22.13 13.16
CA PHE A 130 -4.41 -21.13 12.26
C PHE A 130 -4.12 -19.81 12.96
N THR A 131 -3.22 -19.05 12.38
CA THR A 131 -2.93 -17.65 12.76
C THR A 131 -3.67 -16.74 11.80
N LEU A 132 -4.59 -15.93 12.32
CA LEU A 132 -5.18 -14.83 11.57
C LEU A 132 -4.29 -13.59 11.70
N VAL A 133 -3.96 -12.98 10.57
CA VAL A 133 -3.18 -11.74 10.45
C VAL A 133 -4.05 -10.68 9.81
N TYR A 134 -4.16 -9.53 10.45
CA TYR A 134 -4.88 -8.38 9.90
C TYR A 134 -3.91 -7.42 9.18
N LYS A 135 -4.23 -7.06 7.95
CA LYS A 135 -3.53 -6.06 7.15
C LYS A 135 -4.49 -4.94 6.79
N HIS A 136 -4.10 -3.70 7.05
CA HIS A 136 -4.91 -2.54 6.70
C HIS A 136 -4.95 -2.32 5.20
N PHE A 137 -6.16 -2.24 4.63
CA PHE A 137 -6.37 -1.89 3.24
C PHE A 137 -7.52 -0.88 3.09
N PRO A 138 -7.38 0.35 3.65
CA PRO A 138 -8.41 1.36 3.57
C PRO A 138 -8.64 1.84 2.14
N LEU A 139 -9.86 1.69 1.62
CA LEU A 139 -10.27 2.08 0.28
C LEU A 139 -10.71 3.54 0.26
N VAL A 140 -9.77 4.45 0.49
CA VAL A 140 -10.01 5.89 0.69
C VAL A 140 -10.72 6.61 -0.47
N GLN A 141 -10.80 5.99 -1.67
CA GLN A 141 -11.51 6.56 -2.82
C GLN A 141 -13.04 6.43 -2.70
N ILE A 142 -13.53 5.50 -1.86
CA ILE A 142 -14.95 5.18 -1.71
C ILE A 142 -15.40 5.13 -0.26
N HIS A 143 -14.48 5.18 0.70
CA HIS A 143 -14.73 5.06 2.13
C HIS A 143 -14.00 6.16 2.90
N ASP A 144 -14.73 7.21 3.29
CA ASP A 144 -14.15 8.40 3.94
C ASP A 144 -13.58 8.10 5.34
N GLN A 145 -14.16 7.13 6.05
CA GLN A 145 -13.74 6.74 7.40
C GLN A 145 -12.75 5.57 7.42
N ALA A 146 -12.41 4.98 6.27
CA ALA A 146 -11.51 3.83 6.21
C ALA A 146 -10.12 4.13 6.80
N LEU A 147 -9.48 5.23 6.38
CA LEU A 147 -8.16 5.61 6.88
C LEU A 147 -8.21 6.10 8.35
N PRO A 148 -9.13 6.96 8.78
CA PRO A 148 -9.28 7.33 10.19
C PRO A 148 -9.48 6.12 11.10
N ALA A 149 -10.36 5.16 10.73
CA ALA A 149 -10.59 3.93 11.49
C ALA A 149 -9.34 3.04 11.56
N ALA A 150 -8.61 2.90 10.46
CA ALA A 150 -7.34 2.15 10.41
C ALA A 150 -6.30 2.77 11.37
N LYS A 151 -6.15 4.09 11.38
CA LYS A 151 -5.25 4.81 12.29
C LYS A 151 -5.65 4.61 13.77
N ALA A 152 -6.93 4.69 14.06
CA ALA A 152 -7.46 4.45 15.40
C ALA A 152 -7.20 3.00 15.87
N ALA A 153 -7.44 2.01 15.01
CA ALA A 153 -7.16 0.61 15.30
C ALA A 153 -5.67 0.35 15.51
N TRP A 154 -4.80 0.98 14.71
CA TRP A 154 -3.35 0.89 14.87
C TRP A 154 -2.90 1.48 16.22
N SER A 155 -3.48 2.60 16.65
CA SER A 155 -3.21 3.19 17.97
C SER A 155 -3.61 2.27 19.12
N ALA A 156 -4.74 1.58 18.99
CA ALA A 156 -5.15 0.58 19.95
C ALA A 156 -4.20 -0.64 19.95
N TYR A 157 -3.66 -1.01 18.78
CA TYR A 157 -2.65 -2.05 18.64
C TYR A 157 -1.38 -1.72 19.43
N GLN A 158 -0.89 -0.48 19.38
CA GLN A 158 0.30 -0.03 20.13
C GLN A 158 0.12 -0.13 21.65
N GLN A 159 -1.12 -0.27 22.11
CA GLN A 159 -1.47 -0.48 23.53
C GLN A 159 -1.98 -1.90 23.82
N GLY A 160 -1.77 -2.86 22.88
CA GLY A 160 -2.13 -4.27 23.05
C GLY A 160 -3.63 -4.54 23.02
N LYS A 161 -4.42 -3.63 22.43
CA LYS A 161 -5.90 -3.72 22.40
C LYS A 161 -6.47 -3.76 20.99
N PHE A 162 -5.72 -4.25 20.00
CA PHE A 162 -6.19 -4.28 18.62
C PHE A 162 -7.54 -5.02 18.48
N TRP A 163 -7.60 -6.29 18.87
CA TRP A 163 -8.76 -7.13 18.60
C TRP A 163 -10.05 -6.63 19.26
N PRO A 164 -10.08 -6.24 20.55
CA PRO A 164 -11.28 -5.66 21.13
C PRO A 164 -11.66 -4.32 20.49
N TYR A 165 -10.69 -3.54 20.01
CA TYR A 165 -10.93 -2.29 19.29
C TYR A 165 -11.50 -2.55 17.88
N HIS A 166 -10.90 -3.48 17.16
CA HIS A 166 -11.33 -4.00 15.86
C HIS A 166 -12.79 -4.49 15.90
N ASP A 167 -13.14 -5.33 16.88
CA ASP A 167 -14.49 -5.85 17.05
C ASP A 167 -15.51 -4.72 17.31
N ALA A 168 -15.11 -3.73 18.11
CA ALA A 168 -15.95 -2.58 18.40
C ALA A 168 -16.19 -1.69 17.18
N LEU A 169 -15.17 -1.50 16.32
CA LEU A 169 -15.32 -0.76 15.06
C LEU A 169 -16.33 -1.44 14.14
N PHE A 170 -16.18 -2.73 13.87
CA PHE A 170 -17.11 -3.46 13.01
C PHE A 170 -18.53 -3.55 13.59
N THR A 171 -18.66 -3.68 14.91
CA THR A 171 -19.97 -3.69 15.58
C THR A 171 -20.70 -2.36 15.40
N ASN A 172 -19.95 -1.26 15.37
CA ASN A 172 -20.48 0.10 15.25
C ASN A 172 -20.20 0.74 13.89
N GLN A 173 -20.02 -0.07 12.84
CA GLN A 173 -19.56 0.37 11.52
C GLN A 173 -20.34 1.56 10.95
N LYS A 174 -21.65 1.62 11.18
CA LYS A 174 -22.51 2.73 10.72
C LYS A 174 -22.28 4.06 11.45
N GLN A 175 -21.50 4.06 12.52
CA GLN A 175 -21.24 5.21 13.38
C GLN A 175 -19.76 5.62 13.35
N LEU A 176 -18.98 5.09 12.40
CA LEU A 176 -17.54 5.42 12.27
C LEU A 176 -17.34 6.93 12.23
N GLY A 177 -16.39 7.41 13.01
CA GLY A 177 -16.06 8.83 13.17
C GLY A 177 -15.29 9.07 14.46
N GLU A 178 -14.70 10.24 14.60
CA GLU A 178 -13.80 10.60 15.71
C GLU A 178 -14.42 10.36 17.10
N SER A 179 -15.69 10.69 17.28
CA SER A 179 -16.40 10.46 18.56
C SER A 179 -16.39 8.99 18.93
N LEU A 180 -16.76 8.09 17.99
CA LEU A 180 -16.76 6.66 18.21
C LEU A 180 -15.37 6.14 18.54
N TYR A 181 -14.34 6.61 17.82
CA TYR A 181 -12.96 6.17 18.04
C TYR A 181 -12.46 6.48 19.46
N LEU A 182 -12.78 7.66 19.95
CA LEU A 182 -12.43 8.08 21.31
C LEU A 182 -13.27 7.33 22.36
N ASP A 183 -14.53 7.07 22.10
CA ASP A 183 -15.39 6.36 23.05
C ASP A 183 -14.99 4.89 23.19
N ILE A 184 -14.63 4.22 22.08
CA ILE A 184 -14.06 2.86 22.13
C ILE A 184 -12.74 2.89 22.91
N ALA A 185 -11.85 3.86 22.65
CA ALA A 185 -10.58 3.98 23.37
C ALA A 185 -10.77 4.14 24.88
N LYS A 186 -11.73 5.00 25.32
CA LYS A 186 -12.10 5.19 26.73
C LYS A 186 -12.63 3.90 27.35
N ASN A 187 -13.58 3.23 26.66
CA ASN A 187 -14.20 2.00 27.12
C ASN A 187 -13.16 0.86 27.32
N LEU A 188 -12.16 0.82 26.44
CA LEU A 188 -11.04 -0.13 26.53
C LEU A 188 -9.93 0.32 27.48
N LYS A 189 -10.10 1.49 28.16
CA LYS A 189 -9.15 2.08 29.12
C LYS A 189 -7.78 2.33 28.50
N LEU A 190 -7.77 2.81 27.26
CA LEU A 190 -6.53 3.23 26.59
C LEU A 190 -6.04 4.57 27.13
N ASP A 191 -4.75 4.77 27.14
CA ASP A 191 -4.14 6.10 27.35
C ASP A 191 -4.47 6.97 26.12
N LEU A 192 -5.33 7.97 26.30
CA LEU A 192 -5.80 8.80 25.20
C LEU A 192 -4.70 9.69 24.60
N THR A 193 -3.74 10.11 25.41
CA THR A 193 -2.60 10.91 24.92
C THR A 193 -1.72 10.07 23.98
N LYS A 194 -1.42 8.82 24.37
CA LYS A 194 -0.72 7.86 23.51
C LYS A 194 -1.54 7.53 22.27
N PHE A 195 -2.84 7.31 22.45
CA PHE A 195 -3.76 6.98 21.36
C PHE A 195 -3.73 8.04 20.25
N GLN A 196 -3.84 9.32 20.60
CA GLN A 196 -3.76 10.42 19.64
C GLN A 196 -2.38 10.56 18.99
N ARG A 197 -1.31 10.49 19.79
CA ARG A 197 0.05 10.52 19.28
C ARG A 197 0.30 9.39 18.28
N ASP A 198 -0.08 8.17 18.63
CA ASP A 198 0.20 6.98 17.83
C ASP A 198 -0.66 6.98 16.56
N SER A 199 -1.88 7.54 16.58
CA SER A 199 -2.69 7.75 15.38
C SER A 199 -1.98 8.60 14.32
N ASN A 200 -1.22 9.60 14.74
CA ASN A 200 -0.43 10.44 13.84
C ASN A 200 0.80 9.70 13.25
N LEU A 201 1.23 8.61 13.88
CA LEU A 201 2.37 7.79 13.44
C LEU A 201 1.97 6.56 12.62
N ALA A 202 0.66 6.27 12.54
CA ALA A 202 0.11 5.09 11.89
C ALA A 202 0.35 5.03 10.37
N ASP A 203 0.53 6.19 9.71
CA ASP A 203 0.60 6.28 8.26
C ASP A 203 1.64 5.34 7.64
N LYS A 204 2.82 5.23 8.24
CA LYS A 204 3.89 4.36 7.73
C LYS A 204 3.47 2.89 7.71
N ALA A 205 2.87 2.40 8.79
CA ALA A 205 2.44 1.00 8.90
C ALA A 205 1.30 0.69 7.92
N ILE A 206 0.30 1.59 7.84
CA ILE A 206 -0.82 1.45 6.92
C ILE A 206 -0.35 1.50 5.47
N GLN A 207 0.57 2.41 5.12
CA GLN A 207 1.15 2.48 3.78
C GLN A 207 1.95 1.23 3.40
N GLN A 208 2.63 0.59 4.34
CA GLN A 208 3.31 -0.68 4.09
C GLN A 208 2.32 -1.79 3.72
N ASP A 209 1.20 -1.89 4.43
CA ASP A 209 0.14 -2.86 4.14
C ASP A 209 -0.52 -2.55 2.78
N LEU A 210 -0.83 -1.28 2.49
CA LEU A 210 -1.35 -0.83 1.19
C LEU A 210 -0.41 -1.19 0.04
N GLN A 211 0.88 -0.90 0.18
CA GLN A 211 1.88 -1.24 -0.83
C GLN A 211 1.97 -2.75 -1.07
N MET A 212 1.86 -3.55 0.00
CA MET A 212 1.82 -5.01 -0.10
C MET A 212 0.58 -5.45 -0.88
N ALA A 213 -0.61 -4.94 -0.54
CA ALA A 213 -1.85 -5.24 -1.24
C ALA A 213 -1.77 -4.92 -2.75
N TYR A 214 -1.30 -3.72 -3.11
CA TYR A 214 -1.15 -3.32 -4.51
C TYR A 214 -0.11 -4.15 -5.27
N LYS A 215 1.05 -4.47 -4.67
CA LYS A 215 2.05 -5.36 -5.28
C LYS A 215 1.50 -6.76 -5.54
N LEU A 216 0.61 -7.24 -4.69
CA LEU A 216 -0.10 -8.50 -4.87
C LEU A 216 -1.26 -8.40 -5.87
N GLY A 217 -1.51 -7.23 -6.43
CA GLY A 217 -2.61 -6.98 -7.37
C GLY A 217 -3.99 -7.13 -6.73
N LEU A 218 -4.11 -6.83 -5.43
CA LEU A 218 -5.41 -6.80 -4.76
C LEU A 218 -6.11 -5.49 -5.11
N SER A 219 -7.41 -5.57 -5.39
CA SER A 219 -8.22 -4.43 -5.86
C SER A 219 -9.41 -4.11 -4.96
N GLY A 220 -9.61 -4.86 -3.88
CA GLY A 220 -10.76 -4.67 -2.98
C GLY A 220 -10.64 -5.46 -1.69
N THR A 221 -11.58 -5.21 -0.80
CA THR A 221 -11.67 -5.81 0.53
C THR A 221 -13.03 -6.49 0.75
N PRO A 222 -13.10 -7.56 1.57
CA PRO A 222 -11.95 -8.25 2.13
C PRO A 222 -11.20 -9.07 1.07
N SER A 223 -9.88 -9.21 1.22
CA SER A 223 -9.08 -10.14 0.42
C SER A 223 -8.29 -11.05 1.34
N PHE A 224 -8.27 -12.35 1.01
CA PHE A 224 -7.66 -13.37 1.85
C PHE A 224 -6.53 -14.09 1.14
N ILE A 225 -5.44 -14.35 1.86
CA ILE A 225 -4.34 -15.20 1.42
C ILE A 225 -4.06 -16.21 2.51
N ILE A 226 -4.07 -17.49 2.18
CA ILE A 226 -3.73 -18.56 3.11
C ILE A 226 -2.41 -19.22 2.73
N SER A 227 -1.65 -19.62 3.73
CA SER A 227 -0.52 -20.53 3.58
C SER A 227 -0.62 -21.61 4.65
N SER A 228 -0.79 -22.84 4.20
CA SER A 228 -0.84 -24.03 5.02
C SER A 228 0.11 -25.09 4.46
N LYS A 229 0.10 -26.29 5.02
CA LYS A 229 0.88 -27.42 4.52
C LYS A 229 0.50 -27.79 3.08
N ASN A 230 -0.79 -27.78 2.77
CA ASN A 230 -1.33 -28.30 1.52
C ASN A 230 -1.78 -27.21 0.54
N VAL A 231 -2.12 -26.00 1.03
CA VAL A 231 -2.67 -24.91 0.24
C VAL A 231 -1.90 -23.62 0.52
N SER A 232 -1.56 -22.89 -0.54
CA SER A 232 -0.98 -21.56 -0.41
C SER A 232 -1.42 -20.69 -1.58
N GLY A 233 -2.09 -19.59 -1.28
CA GLY A 233 -2.56 -18.67 -2.29
C GLY A 233 -3.76 -17.83 -1.85
N PRO A 234 -4.30 -17.02 -2.78
CA PRO A 234 -5.57 -16.34 -2.58
C PRO A 234 -6.70 -17.35 -2.38
N VAL A 235 -7.62 -17.07 -1.45
CA VAL A 235 -8.77 -17.93 -1.15
C VAL A 235 -10.03 -17.09 -0.96
N GLN A 236 -11.19 -17.73 -1.23
CA GLN A 236 -12.48 -17.14 -0.88
C GLN A 236 -12.81 -17.47 0.58
N LEU A 237 -13.55 -16.59 1.26
CA LEU A 237 -13.96 -16.80 2.65
C LEU A 237 -14.69 -18.13 2.84
N SER A 238 -15.54 -18.52 1.90
CA SER A 238 -16.29 -19.78 1.90
C SER A 238 -15.41 -21.04 1.82
N GLU A 239 -14.17 -20.93 1.35
CA GLU A 239 -13.24 -22.05 1.16
C GLU A 239 -12.35 -22.29 2.40
N ILE A 240 -12.19 -21.26 3.25
CA ILE A 240 -11.24 -21.29 4.40
C ILE A 240 -11.56 -22.45 5.32
N GLU A 241 -12.82 -22.66 5.65
CA GLU A 241 -13.22 -23.72 6.54
C GLU A 241 -12.83 -25.10 6.00
N SER A 242 -13.10 -25.37 4.73
CA SER A 242 -12.75 -26.64 4.09
C SER A 242 -11.24 -26.89 4.05
N ILE A 243 -10.44 -25.82 3.96
CA ILE A 243 -8.98 -25.89 4.02
C ILE A 243 -8.54 -26.27 5.44
N LEU A 244 -9.10 -25.61 6.46
CA LEU A 244 -8.77 -25.89 7.87
C LEU A 244 -9.16 -27.32 8.28
N GLU A 245 -10.25 -27.85 7.77
CA GLU A 245 -10.68 -29.25 8.02
C GLU A 245 -9.68 -30.26 7.46
N ARG A 246 -9.07 -29.99 6.31
CA ARG A 246 -8.06 -30.87 5.69
C ARG A 246 -6.68 -30.80 6.35
N GLU A 247 -6.44 -29.79 7.18
CA GLU A 247 -5.18 -29.63 7.92
C GLU A 247 -5.18 -30.29 9.31
N LYS A 248 -6.32 -30.89 9.71
CA LYS A 248 -6.41 -31.71 10.94
C LYS A 248 -5.63 -33.01 10.74
#